data_324d5a8b402f0e82ee5d921394148989
#
_entry.id   324d5a8b402f0e82ee5d921394148989
#
_cell.length_a   1.000
_cell.length_b   1.000
_cell.length_c   1.000
_cell.angle_alpha   90.00
_cell.angle_beta   90.00
_cell.angle_gamma   90.00
#
_symmetry.space_group_name_H-M   'P 1'
#
loop_
_entity.id
_entity.type
_entity.pdbx_description
1 polymer ?
#
loop_
_entity_poly.entity_id
_entity_poly.type
_entity_poly.pdbx_seq_one_letter_code
_entity_poly.pdbx_strand_id
1 'polypeptide(L)'
;MQARLNRQQAQIDSRRAGVLDAARAVFQRLGIEGASIREIAREAGYTPGAIYSYFDNKEAIYGALLAESLERLNAAVNAAGGPGLLPADQLNAKASAWFGFFAANPRDLDLGFYLVQGLQPRGLTAALNFQLNDRLHDALRPGEAALQAMGLSPDAALRENTSVFAHGVGLLLMQHTGRIRMFGQDASVLFQVYMTNLVTRLTASGPAIEIF
;
A
#
# COMPACT_ATOMS: atom_id res chain seq x y z
N MET A 1 -37.94 12.32 2.48
CA MET A 1 -37.12 11.83 3.61
C MET A 1 -35.72 11.41 3.15
N GLN A 2 -35.56 10.57 2.15
CA GLN A 2 -34.29 10.05 1.61
C GLN A 2 -33.30 11.16 1.18
N ALA A 3 -33.73 12.18 0.46
CA ALA A 3 -32.87 13.29 -0.01
C ALA A 3 -32.28 14.14 1.13
N ARG A 4 -32.92 14.21 2.29
CA ARG A 4 -32.41 14.90 3.48
C ARG A 4 -31.32 14.05 4.17
N LEU A 5 -31.55 12.74 4.28
CA LEU A 5 -30.57 11.79 4.85
C LEU A 5 -29.31 11.74 3.98
N ASN A 6 -29.46 11.69 2.66
CA ASN A 6 -28.33 11.67 1.72
C ASN A 6 -27.50 12.96 1.83
N ARG A 7 -28.13 14.13 1.96
CA ARG A 7 -27.41 15.40 2.15
C ARG A 7 -26.67 15.46 3.48
N GLN A 8 -27.29 14.95 4.55
CA GLN A 8 -26.65 14.88 5.87
C GLN A 8 -25.44 13.94 5.86
N GLN A 9 -25.57 12.77 5.23
CA GLN A 9 -24.46 11.83 5.07
C GLN A 9 -23.33 12.44 4.26
N ALA A 10 -23.61 13.02 3.11
CA ALA A 10 -22.60 13.69 2.27
C ALA A 10 -21.85 14.80 3.02
N GLN A 11 -22.54 15.53 3.91
CA GLN A 11 -21.89 16.56 4.73
C GLN A 11 -20.99 15.96 5.81
N ILE A 12 -21.38 14.82 6.42
CA ILE A 12 -20.54 14.08 7.37
C ILE A 12 -19.30 13.56 6.67
N ASP A 13 -19.46 12.93 5.50
CA ASP A 13 -18.35 12.37 4.71
C ASP A 13 -17.38 13.46 4.26
N SER A 14 -17.89 14.62 3.79
CA SER A 14 -17.06 15.76 3.43
C SER A 14 -16.25 16.31 4.61
N ARG A 15 -16.84 16.42 5.78
CA ARG A 15 -16.12 16.87 6.99
C ARG A 15 -15.09 15.86 7.44
N ARG A 16 -15.43 14.56 7.38
CA ARG A 16 -14.51 13.47 7.70
C ARG A 16 -13.30 13.48 6.75
N ALA A 17 -13.52 13.68 5.45
CA ALA A 17 -12.46 13.84 4.47
C ALA A 17 -11.55 15.05 4.78
N GLY A 18 -12.12 16.19 5.13
CA GLY A 18 -11.34 17.38 5.54
C GLY A 18 -10.45 17.13 6.77
N VAL A 19 -10.94 16.33 7.74
CA VAL A 19 -10.11 15.89 8.88
C VAL A 19 -8.96 15.00 8.43
N LEU A 20 -9.20 14.07 7.51
CA LEU A 20 -8.17 13.17 6.98
C LEU A 20 -7.10 13.94 6.20
N ASP A 21 -7.48 14.94 5.40
CA ASP A 21 -6.53 15.77 4.66
C ASP A 21 -5.64 16.59 5.60
N ALA A 22 -6.23 17.22 6.63
CA ALA A 22 -5.49 17.91 7.66
C ALA A 22 -4.54 16.98 8.43
N ALA A 23 -5.03 15.80 8.81
CA ALA A 23 -4.23 14.81 9.50
C ALA A 23 -3.04 14.32 8.65
N ARG A 24 -3.24 14.13 7.35
CA ARG A 24 -2.17 13.77 6.41
C ARG A 24 -1.05 14.81 6.44
N ALA A 25 -1.38 16.10 6.40
CA ALA A 25 -0.41 17.19 6.48
C ALA A 25 0.33 17.21 7.84
N VAL A 26 -0.39 17.02 8.94
CA VAL A 26 0.18 17.01 10.29
C VAL A 26 1.10 15.81 10.49
N PHE A 27 0.67 14.59 10.09
CA PHE A 27 1.50 13.40 10.21
C PHE A 27 2.77 13.46 9.36
N GLN A 28 2.71 14.08 8.17
CA GLN A 28 3.89 14.30 7.33
C GLN A 28 4.91 15.23 7.99
N ARG A 29 4.44 16.26 8.68
CA ARG A 29 5.30 17.24 9.34
C ARG A 29 5.89 16.76 10.66
N LEU A 30 5.11 16.04 11.47
CA LEU A 30 5.42 15.74 12.86
C LEU A 30 5.58 14.23 13.16
N GLY A 31 5.26 13.37 12.20
CA GLY A 31 5.04 11.94 12.46
C GLY A 31 3.77 11.70 13.28
N ILE A 32 3.37 10.45 13.44
CA ILE A 32 2.17 10.12 14.24
C ILE A 32 2.42 10.35 15.74
N GLU A 33 3.64 10.12 16.23
CA GLU A 33 3.98 10.31 17.65
C GLU A 33 3.96 11.79 18.04
N GLY A 34 4.53 12.65 17.18
CA GLY A 34 4.55 14.10 17.41
C GLY A 34 3.22 14.81 17.16
N ALA A 35 2.29 14.15 16.45
CA ALA A 35 0.99 14.71 16.15
C ALA A 35 0.02 14.60 17.33
N SER A 36 -0.92 15.55 17.41
CA SER A 36 -2.01 15.55 18.37
C SER A 36 -3.34 15.88 17.70
N ILE A 37 -4.45 15.44 18.31
CA ILE A 37 -5.80 15.83 17.86
C ILE A 37 -5.98 17.35 17.83
N ARG A 38 -5.31 18.09 18.73
CA ARG A 38 -5.37 19.56 18.74
C ARG A 38 -4.72 20.17 17.51
N GLU A 39 -3.59 19.62 17.06
CA GLU A 39 -2.90 20.08 15.84
C GLU A 39 -3.69 19.74 14.60
N ILE A 40 -4.25 18.51 14.52
CA ILE A 40 -5.14 18.11 13.42
C ILE A 40 -6.37 19.02 13.35
N ALA A 41 -6.99 19.31 14.50
CA ALA A 41 -8.14 20.20 14.56
C ALA A 41 -7.81 21.63 14.10
N ARG A 42 -6.66 22.17 14.52
CA ARG A 42 -6.16 23.48 14.08
C ARG A 42 -5.94 23.52 12.57
N GLU A 43 -5.31 22.48 12.02
CA GLU A 43 -5.04 22.37 10.58
C GLU A 43 -6.34 22.26 9.76
N ALA A 44 -7.33 21.52 10.28
CA ALA A 44 -8.64 21.34 9.66
C ALA A 44 -9.59 22.55 9.82
N GLY A 45 -9.25 23.53 10.66
CA GLY A 45 -10.14 24.62 11.02
C GLY A 45 -11.32 24.20 11.91
N TYR A 46 -11.14 23.15 12.70
CA TYR A 46 -12.15 22.61 13.61
C TYR A 46 -11.75 22.72 15.09
N THR A 47 -12.70 22.50 15.98
CA THR A 47 -12.39 22.27 17.40
C THR A 47 -11.99 20.82 17.64
N PRO A 48 -11.16 20.51 18.66
CA PRO A 48 -10.85 19.13 19.02
C PRO A 48 -12.10 18.28 19.29
N GLY A 49 -13.14 18.85 19.92
CA GLY A 49 -14.41 18.17 20.14
C GLY A 49 -15.12 17.74 18.84
N ALA A 50 -14.98 18.57 17.77
CA ALA A 50 -15.54 18.21 16.47
C ALA A 50 -14.79 17.01 15.85
N ILE A 51 -13.47 16.89 16.07
CA ILE A 51 -12.71 15.74 15.58
C ILE A 51 -13.16 14.44 16.26
N TYR A 52 -13.38 14.48 17.59
CA TYR A 52 -13.86 13.31 18.36
C TYR A 52 -15.24 12.82 17.93
N SER A 53 -16.02 13.62 17.19
CA SER A 53 -17.28 13.16 16.57
C SER A 53 -17.07 12.21 15.38
N TYR A 54 -15.86 12.13 14.85
CA TYR A 54 -15.51 11.32 13.68
C TYR A 54 -14.48 10.23 13.96
N PHE A 55 -13.57 10.48 14.92
CA PHE A 55 -12.46 9.61 15.24
C PHE A 55 -12.16 9.62 16.74
N ASP A 56 -12.05 8.45 17.34
CA ASP A 56 -11.82 8.29 18.78
C ASP A 56 -10.43 8.77 19.22
N ASN A 57 -9.44 8.66 18.35
CA ASN A 57 -8.05 9.03 18.61
C ASN A 57 -7.28 9.26 17.31
N LYS A 58 -6.02 9.71 17.41
CA LYS A 58 -5.17 9.96 16.26
C LYS A 58 -4.78 8.67 15.51
N GLU A 59 -4.71 7.55 16.21
CA GLU A 59 -4.41 6.23 15.67
C GLU A 59 -5.57 5.75 14.76
N ALA A 60 -6.81 6.04 15.12
CA ALA A 60 -7.98 5.77 14.27
C ALA A 60 -7.96 6.61 12.98
N ILE A 61 -7.51 7.88 13.06
CA ILE A 61 -7.30 8.73 11.88
C ILE A 61 -6.21 8.16 10.98
N TYR A 62 -5.08 7.75 11.56
CA TYR A 62 -3.98 7.13 10.81
C TYR A 62 -4.43 5.84 10.11
N GLY A 63 -5.14 4.97 10.84
CA GLY A 63 -5.70 3.74 10.28
C GLY A 63 -6.67 4.01 9.11
N ALA A 64 -7.48 5.08 9.20
CA ALA A 64 -8.37 5.48 8.11
C ALA A 64 -7.57 5.96 6.87
N LEU A 65 -6.52 6.75 7.06
CA LEU A 65 -5.64 7.18 5.97
C LEU A 65 -4.94 6.00 5.28
N LEU A 66 -4.44 5.05 6.07
CA LEU A 66 -3.82 3.84 5.53
C LEU A 66 -4.85 2.97 4.78
N ALA A 67 -6.07 2.86 5.30
CA ALA A 67 -7.16 2.15 4.62
C ALA A 67 -7.47 2.76 3.25
N GLU A 68 -7.59 4.09 3.15
CA GLU A 68 -7.79 4.79 1.86
C GLU A 68 -6.62 4.57 0.88
N SER A 69 -5.39 4.58 1.37
CA SER A 69 -4.20 4.29 0.57
C SER A 69 -4.24 2.87 0.01
N LEU A 70 -4.54 1.87 0.85
CA LEU A 70 -4.63 0.48 0.45
C LEU A 70 -5.81 0.19 -0.49
N GLU A 71 -6.92 0.91 -0.36
CA GLU A 71 -8.04 0.83 -1.32
C GLU A 71 -7.61 1.32 -2.71
N ARG A 72 -6.90 2.44 -2.79
CA ARG A 72 -6.36 2.95 -4.06
C ARG A 72 -5.31 2.00 -4.66
N LEU A 73 -4.43 1.44 -3.83
CA LEU A 73 -3.47 0.42 -4.26
C LEU A 73 -4.19 -0.80 -4.85
N ASN A 74 -5.16 -1.35 -4.13
CA ASN A 74 -5.95 -2.51 -4.58
C ASN A 74 -6.67 -2.21 -5.90
N ALA A 75 -7.26 -1.03 -6.03
CA ALA A 75 -7.91 -0.60 -7.29
C ALA A 75 -6.90 -0.55 -8.44
N ALA A 76 -5.71 0.02 -8.24
CA ALA A 76 -4.67 0.11 -9.25
C ALA A 76 -4.15 -1.28 -9.67
N VAL A 77 -3.88 -2.16 -8.72
CA VAL A 77 -3.44 -3.54 -9.00
C VAL A 77 -4.53 -4.34 -9.70
N ASN A 78 -5.79 -4.24 -9.26
CA ASN A 78 -6.89 -4.95 -9.88
C ASN A 78 -7.16 -4.49 -11.32
N ALA A 79 -7.03 -3.19 -11.59
CA ALA A 79 -7.20 -2.62 -12.94
C ALA A 79 -6.06 -2.97 -13.90
N ALA A 80 -4.86 -3.31 -13.39
CA ALA A 80 -3.73 -3.67 -14.21
C ALA A 80 -3.90 -5.05 -14.85
N GLY A 81 -3.42 -5.21 -16.07
CA GLY A 81 -3.65 -6.42 -16.86
C GLY A 81 -5.08 -6.50 -17.39
N GLY A 82 -5.47 -7.66 -17.89
CA GLY A 82 -6.80 -7.85 -18.44
C GLY A 82 -7.09 -9.32 -18.80
N PRO A 83 -8.34 -9.64 -19.12
CA PRO A 83 -8.70 -11.00 -19.53
C PRO A 83 -7.94 -11.39 -20.81
N GLY A 84 -7.44 -12.63 -20.83
CA GLY A 84 -6.71 -13.18 -21.98
C GLY A 84 -5.21 -12.96 -22.00
N LEU A 85 -4.64 -12.23 -21.02
CA LEU A 85 -3.19 -12.18 -20.87
C LEU A 85 -2.64 -13.56 -20.42
N LEU A 86 -1.43 -13.88 -20.88
CA LEU A 86 -0.70 -15.02 -20.36
C LEU A 86 -0.40 -14.81 -18.87
N PRO A 87 -0.31 -15.89 -18.06
CA PRO A 87 -0.02 -15.77 -16.63
C PRO A 87 1.23 -14.95 -16.31
N ALA A 88 2.30 -15.07 -17.09
CA ALA A 88 3.53 -14.30 -16.95
C ALA A 88 3.31 -12.79 -17.19
N ASP A 89 2.53 -12.42 -18.21
CA ASP A 89 2.20 -11.02 -18.50
C ASP A 89 1.27 -10.45 -17.42
N GLN A 90 0.37 -11.27 -16.91
CA GLN A 90 -0.50 -10.91 -15.79
C GLN A 90 0.31 -10.63 -14.53
N LEU A 91 1.30 -11.49 -14.20
CA LEU A 91 2.22 -11.28 -13.08
C LEU A 91 2.97 -9.95 -13.24
N ASN A 92 3.55 -9.71 -14.41
CA ASN A 92 4.28 -8.47 -14.71
C ASN A 92 3.37 -7.22 -14.55
N ALA A 93 2.15 -7.29 -15.08
CA ALA A 93 1.20 -6.17 -14.98
C ALA A 93 0.84 -5.85 -13.52
N LYS A 94 0.52 -6.89 -12.72
CA LYS A 94 0.14 -6.74 -11.31
C LYS A 94 1.31 -6.22 -10.48
N ALA A 95 2.50 -6.81 -10.61
CA ALA A 95 3.69 -6.39 -9.88
C ALA A 95 4.13 -4.97 -10.26
N SER A 96 4.07 -4.61 -11.55
CA SER A 96 4.40 -3.26 -12.02
C SER A 96 3.40 -2.22 -11.53
N ALA A 97 2.10 -2.55 -11.45
CA ALA A 97 1.09 -1.65 -10.92
C ALA A 97 1.30 -1.40 -9.41
N TRP A 98 1.58 -2.45 -8.65
CA TRP A 98 1.92 -2.34 -7.23
C TRP A 98 3.15 -1.46 -7.01
N PHE A 99 4.24 -1.73 -7.71
CA PHE A 99 5.49 -0.96 -7.61
C PHE A 99 5.29 0.49 -8.04
N GLY A 100 4.66 0.70 -9.20
CA GLY A 100 4.39 2.01 -9.76
C GLY A 100 3.49 2.88 -8.87
N PHE A 101 2.53 2.27 -8.19
CA PHE A 101 1.70 2.99 -7.23
C PHE A 101 2.54 3.64 -6.13
N PHE A 102 3.42 2.89 -5.48
CA PHE A 102 4.27 3.43 -4.41
C PHE A 102 5.40 4.32 -4.95
N ALA A 103 5.93 4.05 -6.14
CA ALA A 103 6.92 4.91 -6.79
C ALA A 103 6.35 6.32 -7.08
N ALA A 104 5.08 6.38 -7.51
CA ALA A 104 4.37 7.65 -7.78
C ALA A 104 3.84 8.31 -6.51
N ASN A 105 3.62 7.56 -5.43
CA ASN A 105 3.01 8.03 -4.18
C ASN A 105 3.92 7.75 -2.98
N PRO A 106 5.07 8.44 -2.84
CA PRO A 106 6.01 8.21 -1.74
C PRO A 106 5.40 8.37 -0.35
N ARG A 107 4.40 9.23 -0.21
CA ARG A 107 3.68 9.45 1.04
C ARG A 107 2.84 8.24 1.47
N ASP A 108 2.31 7.51 0.49
CA ASP A 108 1.57 6.26 0.75
C ASP A 108 2.54 5.13 1.15
N LEU A 109 3.77 5.14 0.61
CA LEU A 109 4.82 4.24 1.06
C LEU A 109 5.21 4.53 2.52
N ASP A 110 5.47 5.80 2.86
CA ASP A 110 5.79 6.21 4.23
C ASP A 110 4.68 5.78 5.21
N LEU A 111 3.42 5.99 4.82
CA LEU A 111 2.25 5.60 5.60
C LEU A 111 2.17 4.07 5.78
N GLY A 112 2.36 3.30 4.69
CA GLY A 112 2.20 1.84 4.69
C GLY A 112 3.32 1.09 5.40
N PHE A 113 4.54 1.65 5.41
CA PHE A 113 5.72 0.99 5.97
C PHE A 113 6.27 1.66 7.23
N TYR A 114 5.53 2.62 7.78
CA TYR A 114 5.89 3.32 9.04
C TYR A 114 7.27 3.99 9.00
N LEU A 115 7.77 4.39 7.81
CA LEU A 115 9.14 4.87 7.63
C LEU A 115 9.48 6.10 8.48
N VAL A 116 8.48 6.94 8.74
CA VAL A 116 8.62 8.14 9.59
C VAL A 116 8.75 7.79 11.07
N GLN A 117 8.42 6.55 11.48
CA GLN A 117 8.31 6.13 12.89
C GLN A 117 9.29 5.03 13.30
N GLY A 118 10.26 4.69 12.44
CA GLY A 118 11.30 3.70 12.77
C GLY A 118 10.84 2.25 12.70
N LEU A 119 10.13 1.87 11.65
CA LEU A 119 9.84 0.47 11.26
C LEU A 119 8.98 -0.35 12.25
N GLN A 120 8.26 0.28 13.18
CA GLN A 120 7.32 -0.44 14.04
C GLN A 120 5.94 0.21 14.01
N PRO A 121 4.86 -0.58 13.88
CA PRO A 121 3.49 -0.08 13.95
C PRO A 121 3.16 0.31 15.39
N ARG A 122 3.57 1.50 15.83
CA ARG A 122 3.24 2.03 17.15
C ARG A 122 1.88 2.70 17.10
N GLY A 123 1.05 2.41 18.09
CA GLY A 123 -0.24 3.09 18.30
C GLY A 123 -1.43 2.48 17.55
N LEU A 124 -1.24 1.51 16.66
CA LEU A 124 -2.36 0.76 16.09
C LEU A 124 -2.82 -0.34 17.04
N THR A 125 -4.14 -0.52 17.18
CA THR A 125 -4.67 -1.70 17.88
C THR A 125 -4.33 -2.96 17.09
N ALA A 126 -4.19 -4.10 17.77
CA ALA A 126 -3.93 -5.38 17.10
C ALA A 126 -4.99 -5.71 16.03
N ALA A 127 -6.26 -5.41 16.30
CA ALA A 127 -7.35 -5.61 15.34
C ALA A 127 -7.21 -4.73 14.10
N LEU A 128 -6.90 -3.44 14.27
CA LEU A 128 -6.70 -2.53 13.14
C LEU A 128 -5.47 -2.91 12.32
N ASN A 129 -4.36 -3.25 12.98
CA ASN A 129 -3.16 -3.72 12.30
C ASN A 129 -3.41 -4.99 11.49
N PHE A 130 -4.16 -5.95 12.04
CA PHE A 130 -4.57 -7.15 11.32
C PHE A 130 -5.38 -6.82 10.05
N GLN A 131 -6.41 -5.96 10.17
CA GLN A 131 -7.23 -5.55 9.03
C GLN A 131 -6.42 -4.85 7.93
N LEU A 132 -5.47 -4.00 8.30
CA LEU A 132 -4.63 -3.28 7.34
C LEU A 132 -3.63 -4.21 6.65
N ASN A 133 -3.05 -5.18 7.38
CA ASN A 133 -2.21 -6.20 6.79
C ASN A 133 -2.97 -7.10 5.82
N ASP A 134 -4.20 -7.48 6.15
CA ASP A 134 -5.06 -8.26 5.25
C ASP A 134 -5.36 -7.50 3.95
N ARG A 135 -5.67 -6.20 4.02
CA ARG A 135 -5.84 -5.36 2.82
C ARG A 135 -4.57 -5.20 1.99
N LEU A 136 -3.39 -5.13 2.62
CA LEU A 136 -2.12 -5.13 1.90
C LEU A 136 -1.91 -6.47 1.19
N HIS A 137 -2.22 -7.58 1.86
CA HIS A 137 -2.15 -8.92 1.28
C HIS A 137 -3.12 -9.07 0.09
N ASP A 138 -4.31 -8.46 0.16
CA ASP A 138 -5.27 -8.42 -0.97
C ASP A 138 -4.66 -7.82 -2.24
N ALA A 139 -3.81 -6.80 -2.11
CA ALA A 139 -3.10 -6.22 -3.25
C ALA A 139 -2.03 -7.15 -3.84
N LEU A 140 -1.55 -8.14 -3.09
CA LEU A 140 -0.54 -9.12 -3.52
C LEU A 140 -1.16 -10.41 -4.08
N ARG A 141 -2.38 -10.77 -3.67
CA ARG A 141 -3.09 -12.00 -4.13
C ARG A 141 -3.16 -12.16 -5.65
N PRO A 142 -3.39 -11.10 -6.46
CA PRO A 142 -3.38 -11.25 -7.91
C PRO A 142 -2.04 -11.74 -8.49
N GLY A 143 -0.91 -11.35 -7.88
CA GLY A 143 0.42 -11.86 -8.22
C GLY A 143 0.59 -13.34 -7.87
N GLU A 144 0.13 -13.74 -6.68
CA GLU A 144 0.12 -15.16 -6.27
C GLU A 144 -0.72 -16.01 -7.22
N ALA A 145 -1.91 -15.55 -7.58
CA ALA A 145 -2.79 -16.25 -8.52
C ALA A 145 -2.13 -16.42 -9.90
N ALA A 146 -1.42 -15.39 -10.39
CA ALA A 146 -0.67 -15.47 -11.64
C ALA A 146 0.47 -16.48 -11.57
N LEU A 147 1.24 -16.53 -10.46
CA LEU A 147 2.30 -17.50 -10.23
C LEU A 147 1.75 -18.93 -10.16
N GLN A 148 0.60 -19.16 -9.51
CA GLN A 148 -0.07 -20.46 -9.50
C GLN A 148 -0.54 -20.86 -10.90
N ALA A 149 -1.05 -19.92 -11.68
CA ALA A 149 -1.42 -20.16 -13.09
C ALA A 149 -0.21 -20.47 -13.99
N MET A 150 1.01 -20.06 -13.58
CA MET A 150 2.28 -20.48 -14.20
C MET A 150 2.73 -21.86 -13.77
N GLY A 151 2.01 -22.57 -12.89
CA GLY A 151 2.28 -23.94 -12.45
C GLY A 151 2.98 -24.05 -11.10
N LEU A 152 3.17 -22.98 -10.35
CA LEU A 152 3.74 -23.06 -9.00
C LEU A 152 2.70 -23.60 -8.01
N SER A 153 3.18 -24.39 -7.02
CA SER A 153 2.35 -24.74 -5.86
C SER A 153 1.99 -23.48 -5.05
N PRO A 154 0.91 -23.47 -4.25
CA PRO A 154 0.53 -22.33 -3.43
C PRO A 154 1.67 -21.78 -2.57
N ASP A 155 2.42 -22.67 -1.92
CA ASP A 155 3.56 -22.29 -1.07
C ASP A 155 4.72 -21.70 -1.87
N ALA A 156 5.00 -22.24 -3.06
CA ALA A 156 6.02 -21.68 -3.95
C ALA A 156 5.60 -20.32 -4.49
N ALA A 157 4.34 -20.15 -4.89
CA ALA A 157 3.78 -18.89 -5.33
C ALA A 157 3.84 -17.81 -4.24
N LEU A 158 3.47 -18.17 -3.00
CA LEU A 158 3.58 -17.25 -1.85
C LEU A 158 5.04 -16.83 -1.61
N ARG A 159 6.01 -17.75 -1.62
CA ARG A 159 7.44 -17.44 -1.44
C ARG A 159 7.95 -16.50 -2.54
N GLU A 160 7.65 -16.79 -3.81
CA GLU A 160 8.09 -15.94 -4.92
C GLU A 160 7.43 -14.56 -4.87
N ASN A 161 6.13 -14.49 -4.59
CA ASN A 161 5.42 -13.22 -4.47
C ASN A 161 5.94 -12.38 -3.30
N THR A 162 6.27 -13.02 -2.17
CA THR A 162 6.92 -12.36 -1.03
C THR A 162 8.31 -11.82 -1.42
N SER A 163 9.08 -12.57 -2.23
CA SER A 163 10.39 -12.12 -2.73
C SER A 163 10.28 -10.92 -3.67
N VAL A 164 9.29 -10.92 -4.58
CA VAL A 164 8.96 -9.77 -5.44
C VAL A 164 8.64 -8.55 -4.59
N PHE A 165 7.78 -8.74 -3.60
CA PHE A 165 7.38 -7.68 -2.68
C PHE A 165 8.58 -7.10 -1.92
N ALA A 166 9.40 -7.95 -1.30
CA ALA A 166 10.57 -7.52 -0.53
C ALA A 166 11.60 -6.79 -1.40
N HIS A 167 11.85 -7.27 -2.62
CA HIS A 167 12.72 -6.61 -3.59
C HIS A 167 12.19 -5.23 -3.98
N GLY A 168 10.91 -5.15 -4.31
CA GLY A 168 10.23 -3.90 -4.66
C GLY A 168 10.29 -2.88 -3.53
N VAL A 169 9.98 -3.28 -2.28
CA VAL A 169 10.10 -2.40 -1.10
C VAL A 169 11.52 -1.88 -0.92
N GLY A 170 12.54 -2.74 -1.06
CA GLY A 170 13.93 -2.34 -0.99
C GLY A 170 14.30 -1.27 -2.03
N LEU A 171 13.90 -1.45 -3.27
CA LEU A 171 14.13 -0.48 -4.35
C LEU A 171 13.40 0.84 -4.11
N LEU A 172 12.13 0.80 -3.70
CA LEU A 172 11.33 1.98 -3.37
C LEU A 172 11.96 2.78 -2.22
N LEU A 173 12.44 2.10 -1.18
CA LEU A 173 13.13 2.72 -0.07
C LEU A 173 14.43 3.41 -0.53
N MET A 174 15.22 2.76 -1.37
CA MET A 174 16.44 3.34 -1.95
C MET A 174 16.13 4.54 -2.85
N GLN A 175 15.05 4.50 -3.62
CA GLN A 175 14.59 5.60 -4.46
C GLN A 175 14.18 6.81 -3.61
N HIS A 176 13.32 6.63 -2.61
CA HIS A 176 12.81 7.72 -1.79
C HIS A 176 13.86 8.36 -0.90
N THR A 177 14.83 7.58 -0.41
CA THR A 177 15.99 8.10 0.34
C THR A 177 17.08 8.68 -0.56
N GLY A 178 16.92 8.60 -1.87
CA GLY A 178 17.93 9.04 -2.86
C GLY A 178 19.16 8.16 -2.94
N ARG A 179 19.25 7.07 -2.16
CA ARG A 179 20.42 6.18 -2.12
C ARG A 179 20.64 5.42 -3.42
N ILE A 180 19.60 5.19 -4.21
CA ILE A 180 19.73 4.53 -5.54
C ILE A 180 20.68 5.27 -6.46
N ARG A 181 20.78 6.61 -6.32
CA ARG A 181 21.67 7.46 -7.15
C ARG A 181 23.15 7.18 -6.92
N MET A 182 23.53 6.68 -5.72
CA MET A 182 24.93 6.30 -5.45
C MET A 182 25.44 5.20 -6.36
N PHE A 183 24.52 4.39 -6.90
CA PHE A 183 24.82 3.31 -7.84
C PHE A 183 24.60 3.68 -9.30
N GLY A 184 24.19 4.93 -9.59
CA GLY A 184 23.86 5.37 -10.95
C GLY A 184 22.71 4.58 -11.56
N GLN A 185 21.79 4.04 -10.72
CA GLN A 185 20.70 3.17 -11.14
C GLN A 185 19.35 3.84 -10.99
N ASP A 186 18.35 3.29 -11.68
CA ASP A 186 16.93 3.63 -11.55
C ASP A 186 16.17 2.45 -10.96
N ALA A 187 15.34 2.71 -9.95
CA ALA A 187 14.62 1.66 -9.23
C ALA A 187 13.59 0.95 -10.12
N SER A 188 12.91 1.69 -11.00
CA SER A 188 11.92 1.10 -11.90
C SER A 188 12.58 0.19 -12.93
N VAL A 189 13.74 0.58 -13.45
CA VAL A 189 14.53 -0.25 -14.37
C VAL A 189 14.99 -1.53 -13.67
N LEU A 190 15.54 -1.41 -12.46
CA LEU A 190 15.97 -2.58 -11.69
C LEU A 190 14.81 -3.53 -11.35
N PHE A 191 13.65 -2.98 -11.02
CA PHE A 191 12.46 -3.79 -10.77
C PHE A 191 12.01 -4.55 -12.02
N GLN A 192 11.99 -3.89 -13.19
CA GLN A 192 11.66 -4.54 -14.47
C GLN A 192 12.66 -5.64 -14.85
N VAL A 193 13.95 -5.41 -14.66
CA VAL A 193 14.99 -6.43 -14.89
C VAL A 193 14.79 -7.63 -13.97
N TYR A 194 14.49 -7.39 -12.69
CA TYR A 194 14.17 -8.46 -11.73
C TYR A 194 12.96 -9.29 -12.19
N MET A 195 11.86 -8.63 -12.56
CA MET A 195 10.64 -9.31 -13.03
C MET A 195 10.88 -10.12 -14.31
N THR A 196 11.65 -9.58 -15.28
CA THR A 196 12.01 -10.30 -16.50
C THR A 196 12.80 -11.56 -16.18
N ASN A 197 13.80 -11.46 -15.30
CA ASN A 197 14.63 -12.61 -14.88
C ASN A 197 13.78 -13.66 -14.13
N LEU A 198 12.85 -13.22 -13.27
CA LEU A 198 11.94 -14.10 -12.55
C LEU A 198 11.08 -14.90 -13.54
N VAL A 199 10.41 -14.23 -14.47
CA VAL A 199 9.55 -14.87 -15.47
C VAL A 199 10.37 -15.83 -16.34
N THR A 200 11.54 -15.42 -16.81
CA THR A 200 12.44 -16.28 -17.61
C THR A 200 12.82 -17.55 -16.84
N ARG A 201 13.21 -17.43 -15.56
CA ARG A 201 13.55 -18.56 -14.71
C ARG A 201 12.38 -19.52 -14.54
N LEU A 202 11.18 -18.99 -14.26
CA LEU A 202 10.00 -19.82 -14.03
C LEU A 202 9.52 -20.52 -15.31
N THR A 203 9.64 -19.88 -16.48
CA THR A 203 9.25 -20.49 -17.76
C THR A 203 10.27 -21.50 -18.27
N ALA A 204 11.58 -21.31 -17.96
CA ALA A 204 12.64 -22.23 -18.35
C ALA A 204 12.68 -23.51 -17.49
N SER A 205 12.18 -23.46 -16.24
CA SER A 205 12.29 -24.59 -15.28
C SER A 205 11.27 -25.71 -15.53
N GLY A 206 10.27 -25.55 -16.42
CA GLY A 206 9.17 -26.52 -16.57
C GLY A 206 8.36 -26.69 -15.27
N PRO A 207 7.36 -27.58 -15.19
CA PRO A 207 6.65 -27.85 -13.95
C PRO A 207 7.64 -28.32 -12.89
N ALA A 208 7.63 -27.63 -11.73
CA ALA A 208 8.63 -27.77 -10.67
C ALA A 208 8.88 -29.23 -10.29
N ILE A 209 10.16 -29.64 -10.38
CA ILE A 209 10.65 -30.79 -9.63
C ILE A 209 10.62 -30.36 -8.16
N GLU A 210 9.72 -30.95 -7.37
CA GLU A 210 9.74 -30.85 -5.92
C GLU A 210 11.08 -31.40 -5.43
N ILE A 211 11.96 -30.52 -5.01
CA ILE A 211 13.14 -30.90 -4.23
C ILE A 211 12.68 -30.87 -2.77
N PHE A 212 12.59 -32.06 -2.20
CA PHE A 212 12.31 -32.34 -0.79
C PHE A 212 13.27 -31.64 0.17
#